data_90f3e90061fd38ece74bb442382a3e5d
#
_entry.id   90f3e90061fd38ece74bb442382a3e5d
#
_cell.length_a   1.000
_cell.length_b   1.000
_cell.length_c   1.000
_cell.angle_alpha   90.00
_cell.angle_beta   90.00
_cell.angle_gamma   90.00
#
_symmetry.space_group_name_H-M   'P 1'
#
loop_
_entity.id
_entity.type
_entity.pdbx_description
1 polymer ?
#
loop_
_entity_poly.entity_id
_entity_poly.type
_entity_poly.pdbx_seq_one_letter_code
_entity_poly.pdbx_strand_id
1 'polypeptide(L)'
;YFLLPRLDSMFSTFGDLPEFTKVILDAAKFIRDNTVSLLLIILVFIITLALFLNKTKIGKRIKNWFALNFPVFKNLNKNTILSNFSQTFALLLENGIPITKALEIAAETSDNVFYQESLAKINESVQGGLSMAQSMEKFPKYFPPTYSKMVEIGEQTGSLSETLLYVHEFYAEE
;
A
#
# COMPACT_ATOMS: atom_id res chain seq x y z
N TYR A 1 -4.81 35.29 15.59
CA TYR A 1 -3.92 36.35 15.05
C TYR A 1 -3.99 37.67 15.81
N PHE A 2 -5.10 38.00 16.45
CA PHE A 2 -5.31 39.31 17.13
C PHE A 2 -4.96 39.32 18.62
N LEU A 3 -4.82 38.18 19.28
CA LEU A 3 -4.61 38.06 20.72
C LEU A 3 -3.12 38.08 21.15
N LEU A 4 -2.23 37.55 20.32
CA LEU A 4 -0.79 37.45 20.64
C LEU A 4 -0.08 38.82 20.83
N PRO A 5 -0.33 39.88 20.01
CA PRO A 5 0.29 41.17 20.21
C PRO A 5 -0.17 41.89 21.50
N ARG A 6 -1.39 41.60 21.95
CA ARG A 6 -1.92 42.15 23.22
C ARG A 6 -1.32 41.46 24.45
N LEU A 7 -1.00 40.20 24.34
CA LEU A 7 -0.34 39.44 25.41
C LEU A 7 1.12 39.88 25.58
N ASP A 8 1.82 40.18 24.49
CA ASP A 8 3.23 40.64 24.54
C ASP A 8 3.39 41.96 25.32
N SER A 9 2.45 42.91 25.18
CA SER A 9 2.42 44.17 25.92
C SER A 9 1.99 43.99 27.39
N MET A 10 1.20 42.99 27.71
CA MET A 10 0.83 42.72 29.11
C MET A 10 1.94 41.96 29.85
N PHE A 11 2.66 41.07 29.18
CA PHE A 11 3.72 40.27 29.79
C PHE A 11 5.02 41.06 29.99
N SER A 12 5.27 42.12 29.23
CA SER A 12 6.40 43.03 29.46
C SER A 12 6.30 43.83 30.76
N THR A 13 5.09 43.87 31.35
CA THR A 13 4.81 44.61 32.61
C THR A 13 4.93 43.71 33.87
N PHE A 14 4.87 42.40 33.70
CA PHE A 14 4.99 41.42 34.77
C PHE A 14 6.38 40.79 34.74
N GLY A 15 7.36 41.33 35.45
CA GLY A 15 8.68 40.79 35.71
C GLY A 15 9.02 39.35 35.17
N ASP A 16 10.19 38.82 35.42
CA ASP A 16 10.72 37.58 34.83
C ASP A 16 9.72 36.44 34.65
N LEU A 17 9.31 36.23 33.38
CA LEU A 17 8.49 35.11 32.99
C LEU A 17 9.26 33.79 33.25
N PRO A 18 8.57 32.72 33.70
CA PRO A 18 9.16 31.40 33.79
C PRO A 18 9.80 30.99 32.45
N GLU A 19 10.97 30.35 32.49
CA GLU A 19 11.72 29.97 31.28
C GLU A 19 10.89 29.20 30.28
N PHE A 20 9.99 28.33 30.74
CA PHE A 20 9.06 27.58 29.92
C PHE A 20 8.11 28.47 29.09
N THR A 21 7.64 29.56 29.71
CA THR A 21 6.71 30.51 29.01
C THR A 21 7.49 31.33 27.97
N LYS A 22 8.76 31.70 28.24
CA LYS A 22 9.64 32.35 27.25
C LYS A 22 9.85 31.46 26.02
N VAL A 23 10.17 30.20 26.22
CA VAL A 23 10.34 29.22 25.10
C VAL A 23 9.09 29.09 24.23
N ILE A 24 7.91 29.04 24.86
CA ILE A 24 6.63 28.95 24.09
C ILE A 24 6.39 30.25 23.31
N LEU A 25 6.60 31.40 23.88
CA LEU A 25 6.41 32.71 23.23
C LEU A 25 7.40 32.86 22.05
N ASP A 26 8.66 32.52 22.25
CA ASP A 26 9.69 32.60 21.21
C ASP A 26 9.40 31.62 20.06
N ALA A 27 8.96 30.40 20.37
CA ALA A 27 8.46 29.43 19.35
C ALA A 27 7.26 29.97 18.59
N ALA A 28 6.30 30.59 19.28
CA ALA A 28 5.13 31.18 18.65
C ALA A 28 5.49 32.39 17.76
N LYS A 29 6.45 33.25 18.20
CA LYS A 29 6.99 34.35 17.37
C LYS A 29 7.71 33.79 16.14
N PHE A 30 8.60 32.81 16.32
CA PHE A 30 9.33 32.17 15.21
C PHE A 30 8.39 31.60 14.17
N ILE A 31 7.35 30.87 14.59
CA ILE A 31 6.33 30.32 13.69
C ILE A 31 5.61 31.44 12.95
N ARG A 32 5.21 32.49 13.64
CA ARG A 32 4.49 33.63 13.03
C ARG A 32 5.34 34.36 12.01
N ASP A 33 6.59 34.68 12.36
CA ASP A 33 7.47 35.48 11.52
C ASP A 33 7.99 34.71 10.31
N ASN A 34 8.03 33.37 10.42
CA ASN A 34 8.48 32.47 9.35
C ASN A 34 7.37 31.60 8.76
N THR A 35 6.08 31.98 8.92
CA THR A 35 4.94 31.16 8.48
C THR A 35 5.05 30.76 7.01
N VAL A 36 5.38 31.70 6.12
CA VAL A 36 5.49 31.43 4.66
C VAL A 36 6.65 30.49 4.38
N SER A 37 7.80 30.74 5.00
CA SER A 37 9.00 29.88 4.84
C SER A 37 8.77 28.47 5.37
N LEU A 38 8.09 28.32 6.51
CA LEU A 38 7.72 27.03 7.09
C LEU A 38 6.75 26.26 6.18
N LEU A 39 5.74 26.94 5.63
CA LEU A 39 4.82 26.32 4.69
C LEU A 39 5.54 25.86 3.40
N LEU A 40 6.48 26.65 2.88
CA LEU A 40 7.27 26.24 1.71
C LEU A 40 8.17 25.05 2.03
N ILE A 41 8.83 25.02 3.19
CA ILE A 41 9.66 23.90 3.63
C ILE A 41 8.82 22.63 3.77
N ILE A 42 7.64 22.72 4.40
CA ILE A 42 6.71 21.58 4.54
C ILE A 42 6.25 21.10 3.16
N LEU A 43 5.89 22.02 2.27
CA LEU A 43 5.46 21.67 0.91
C LEU A 43 6.58 20.93 0.14
N VAL A 44 7.81 21.48 0.16
CA VAL A 44 8.97 20.86 -0.49
C VAL A 44 9.25 19.48 0.13
N PHE A 45 9.16 19.36 1.46
CA PHE A 45 9.35 18.10 2.17
C PHE A 45 8.30 17.05 1.74
N ILE A 46 7.02 17.44 1.68
CA ILE A 46 5.93 16.53 1.22
C ILE A 46 6.16 16.09 -0.23
N ILE A 47 6.53 17.02 -1.12
CA ILE A 47 6.80 16.69 -2.52
C ILE A 47 8.01 15.73 -2.62
N THR A 48 9.09 16.02 -1.92
CA THR A 48 10.30 15.19 -1.93
C THR A 48 10.00 13.79 -1.37
N LEU A 49 9.24 13.71 -0.27
CA LEU A 49 8.83 12.45 0.33
C LEU A 49 7.93 11.64 -0.62
N ALA A 50 6.96 12.29 -1.28
CA ALA A 50 6.08 11.64 -2.25
C ALA A 50 6.86 11.10 -3.45
N LEU A 51 7.82 11.87 -3.97
CA LEU A 51 8.69 11.42 -5.07
C LEU A 51 9.59 10.26 -4.63
N PHE A 52 10.14 10.32 -3.42
CA PHE A 52 10.95 9.24 -2.85
C PHE A 52 10.14 7.94 -2.72
N LEU A 53 8.94 8.01 -2.14
CA LEU A 53 8.07 6.83 -1.95
C LEU A 53 7.60 6.22 -3.28
N ASN A 54 7.40 7.01 -4.32
CA ASN A 54 6.89 6.52 -5.60
C ASN A 54 8.00 6.11 -6.60
N LYS A 55 9.17 6.76 -6.57
CA LYS A 55 10.23 6.52 -7.56
C LYS A 55 11.31 5.54 -7.09
N THR A 56 11.53 5.38 -5.78
CA THR A 56 12.59 4.48 -5.29
C THR A 56 12.04 3.09 -4.98
N LYS A 57 12.85 2.05 -5.23
CA LYS A 57 12.50 0.65 -4.88
C LYS A 57 12.23 0.51 -3.37
N ILE A 58 13.01 1.19 -2.53
CA ILE A 58 12.85 1.20 -1.08
C ILE A 58 11.56 1.90 -0.67
N GLY A 59 11.27 3.06 -1.27
CA GLY A 59 10.04 3.82 -0.99
C GLY A 59 8.78 3.03 -1.34
N LYS A 60 8.75 2.40 -2.51
CA LYS A 60 7.64 1.51 -2.92
C LYS A 60 7.47 0.35 -1.93
N ARG A 61 8.56 -0.27 -1.47
CA ARG A 61 8.50 -1.37 -0.49
C ARG A 61 7.94 -0.92 0.85
N ILE A 62 8.36 0.26 1.35
CA ILE A 62 7.83 0.86 2.58
C ILE A 62 6.33 1.17 2.44
N LYS A 63 5.93 1.84 1.37
CA LYS A 63 4.53 2.16 1.07
C LYS A 63 3.66 0.89 1.03
N ASN A 64 4.10 -0.12 0.30
CA ASN A 64 3.38 -1.38 0.15
C ASN A 64 3.32 -2.18 1.46
N TRP A 65 4.36 -2.10 2.29
CA TRP A 65 4.35 -2.70 3.62
C TRP A 65 3.31 -2.05 4.52
N PHE A 66 3.26 -0.71 4.55
CA PHE A 66 2.24 0.02 5.30
C PHE A 66 0.82 -0.31 4.81
N ALA A 67 0.60 -0.34 3.50
CA ALA A 67 -0.69 -0.66 2.91
C ALA A 67 -1.22 -2.06 3.32
N LEU A 68 -0.32 -3.04 3.47
CA LEU A 68 -0.67 -4.41 3.87
C LEU A 68 -0.73 -4.64 5.38
N ASN A 69 -0.12 -3.78 6.21
CA ASN A 69 -0.06 -4.00 7.65
C ASN A 69 -0.91 -2.99 8.46
N PHE A 70 -1.35 -1.88 7.86
CA PHE A 70 -2.16 -0.89 8.57
C PHE A 70 -3.59 -1.42 8.77
N PRO A 71 -4.09 -1.54 10.02
CA PRO A 71 -5.29 -2.31 10.34
C PRO A 71 -6.55 -1.84 9.61
N VAL A 72 -6.68 -0.53 9.35
CA VAL A 72 -7.86 0.06 8.68
C VAL A 72 -7.92 -0.29 7.19
N PHE A 73 -6.76 -0.34 6.51
CA PHE A 73 -6.69 -0.51 5.04
C PHE A 73 -6.21 -1.90 4.60
N LYS A 74 -5.78 -2.74 5.56
CA LYS A 74 -5.18 -4.05 5.26
C LYS A 74 -6.10 -4.94 4.44
N ASN A 75 -7.34 -5.11 4.88
CA ASN A 75 -8.29 -6.00 4.20
C ASN A 75 -8.69 -5.43 2.84
N LEU A 76 -9.05 -4.15 2.78
CA LEU A 76 -9.40 -3.46 1.54
C LEU A 76 -8.26 -3.57 0.49
N ASN A 77 -7.02 -3.25 0.86
CA ASN A 77 -5.90 -3.36 -0.07
C ASN A 77 -5.65 -4.81 -0.52
N LYS A 78 -5.75 -5.77 0.40
CA LYS A 78 -5.59 -7.19 0.08
C LYS A 78 -6.65 -7.66 -0.90
N ASN A 79 -7.91 -7.35 -0.62
CA ASN A 79 -9.05 -7.74 -1.44
C ASN A 79 -8.97 -7.10 -2.84
N THR A 80 -8.64 -5.81 -2.91
CA THR A 80 -8.41 -5.11 -4.20
C THR A 80 -7.29 -5.77 -5.02
N ILE A 81 -6.16 -6.13 -4.40
CA ILE A 81 -5.06 -6.77 -5.12
C ILE A 81 -5.46 -8.16 -5.62
N LEU A 82 -6.13 -8.96 -4.78
CA LEU A 82 -6.60 -10.30 -5.15
C LEU A 82 -7.65 -10.24 -6.26
N SER A 83 -8.58 -9.30 -6.17
CA SER A 83 -9.61 -9.07 -7.19
C SER A 83 -8.97 -8.71 -8.54
N ASN A 84 -8.12 -7.69 -8.58
CA ASN A 84 -7.45 -7.24 -9.81
C ASN A 84 -6.54 -8.33 -10.41
N PHE A 85 -5.80 -9.05 -9.57
CA PHE A 85 -4.98 -10.17 -10.01
C PHE A 85 -5.84 -11.26 -10.64
N SER A 86 -6.93 -11.67 -9.99
CA SER A 86 -7.84 -12.71 -10.49
C SER A 86 -8.44 -12.32 -11.82
N GLN A 87 -8.91 -11.07 -11.96
CA GLN A 87 -9.47 -10.58 -13.23
C GLN A 87 -8.44 -10.61 -14.36
N THR A 88 -7.27 -10.02 -14.12
CA THR A 88 -6.20 -9.97 -15.12
C THR A 88 -5.80 -11.37 -15.54
N PHE A 89 -5.62 -12.27 -14.58
CA PHE A 89 -5.18 -13.62 -14.82
C PHE A 89 -6.26 -14.43 -15.57
N ALA A 90 -7.53 -14.31 -15.18
CA ALA A 90 -8.65 -14.94 -15.89
C ALA A 90 -8.70 -14.51 -17.36
N LEU A 91 -8.65 -13.20 -17.64
CA LEU A 91 -8.68 -12.67 -19.00
C LEU A 91 -7.51 -13.17 -19.86
N LEU A 92 -6.31 -13.31 -19.28
CA LEU A 92 -5.17 -13.86 -19.98
C LEU A 92 -5.37 -15.34 -20.35
N LEU A 93 -5.94 -16.13 -19.43
CA LEU A 93 -6.25 -17.55 -19.67
C LEU A 93 -7.36 -17.73 -20.70
N GLU A 94 -8.42 -16.92 -20.67
CA GLU A 94 -9.49 -16.92 -21.67
C GLU A 94 -8.98 -16.63 -23.08
N ASN A 95 -7.95 -15.78 -23.19
CA ASN A 95 -7.28 -15.50 -24.46
C ASN A 95 -6.26 -16.59 -24.87
N GLY A 96 -6.23 -17.74 -24.18
CA GLY A 96 -5.38 -18.87 -24.52
C GLY A 96 -3.90 -18.69 -24.15
N ILE A 97 -3.56 -17.72 -23.30
CA ILE A 97 -2.18 -17.53 -22.82
C ILE A 97 -1.84 -18.66 -21.84
N PRO A 98 -0.70 -19.35 -22.00
CA PRO A 98 -0.28 -20.40 -21.09
C PRO A 98 -0.20 -19.91 -19.64
N ILE A 99 -0.58 -20.77 -18.69
CA ILE A 99 -0.68 -20.44 -17.24
C ILE A 99 0.57 -19.73 -16.71
N THR A 100 1.75 -20.25 -17.02
CA THR A 100 3.04 -19.69 -16.55
C THR A 100 3.31 -18.28 -17.10
N LYS A 101 2.94 -18.05 -18.37
CA LYS A 101 3.08 -16.72 -18.98
C LYS A 101 2.02 -15.74 -18.49
N ALA A 102 0.80 -16.22 -18.30
CA ALA A 102 -0.28 -15.43 -17.73
C ALA A 102 0.04 -15.01 -16.27
N LEU A 103 0.62 -15.92 -15.46
CA LEU A 103 1.11 -15.60 -14.11
C LEU A 103 2.21 -14.54 -14.13
N GLU A 104 3.16 -14.63 -15.04
CA GLU A 104 4.23 -13.63 -15.20
C GLU A 104 3.65 -12.24 -15.49
N ILE A 105 2.77 -12.14 -16.48
CA ILE A 105 2.13 -10.88 -16.87
C ILE A 105 1.27 -10.32 -15.72
N ALA A 106 0.45 -11.17 -15.09
CA ALA A 106 -0.39 -10.75 -13.97
C ALA A 106 0.41 -10.31 -12.74
N ALA A 107 1.59 -10.92 -12.51
CA ALA A 107 2.50 -10.49 -11.47
C ALA A 107 3.09 -9.10 -11.77
N GLU A 108 3.52 -8.84 -13.00
CA GLU A 108 4.08 -7.54 -13.41
C GLU A 108 3.07 -6.40 -13.30
N THR A 109 1.79 -6.67 -13.55
CA THR A 109 0.70 -5.69 -13.46
C THR A 109 0.28 -5.38 -12.03
N SER A 110 0.68 -6.17 -11.05
CA SER A 110 0.36 -5.92 -9.65
C SER A 110 1.10 -4.70 -9.10
N ASP A 111 0.39 -3.77 -8.49
CA ASP A 111 0.98 -2.56 -7.87
C ASP A 111 1.78 -2.84 -6.59
N ASN A 112 1.71 -4.05 -6.05
CA ASN A 112 2.32 -4.41 -4.78
C ASN A 112 3.54 -5.33 -4.96
N VAL A 113 4.72 -4.83 -4.58
CA VAL A 113 6.00 -5.54 -4.72
C VAL A 113 6.00 -6.91 -4.03
N PHE A 114 5.32 -7.06 -2.88
CA PHE A 114 5.27 -8.33 -2.17
C PHE A 114 4.41 -9.37 -2.90
N TYR A 115 3.34 -8.92 -3.57
CA TYR A 115 2.56 -9.80 -4.44
C TYR A 115 3.34 -10.17 -5.70
N GLN A 116 4.05 -9.23 -6.33
CA GLN A 116 4.95 -9.52 -7.46
C GLN A 116 5.98 -10.59 -7.08
N GLU A 117 6.68 -10.41 -5.95
CA GLU A 117 7.69 -11.37 -5.46
C GLU A 117 7.08 -12.75 -5.14
N SER A 118 5.87 -12.80 -4.56
CA SER A 118 5.22 -14.07 -4.25
C SER A 118 4.70 -14.78 -5.49
N LEU A 119 4.11 -14.05 -6.44
CA LEU A 119 3.63 -14.59 -7.71
C LEU A 119 4.78 -15.10 -8.58
N ALA A 120 5.93 -14.43 -8.59
CA ALA A 120 7.13 -14.93 -9.28
C ALA A 120 7.56 -16.30 -8.72
N LYS A 121 7.59 -16.47 -7.39
CA LYS A 121 7.92 -17.75 -6.75
C LYS A 121 6.84 -18.82 -6.97
N ILE A 122 5.57 -18.44 -7.03
CA ILE A 122 4.48 -19.33 -7.41
C ILE A 122 4.69 -19.81 -8.84
N ASN A 123 5.01 -18.90 -9.76
CA ASN A 123 5.28 -19.24 -11.15
C ASN A 123 6.46 -20.24 -11.29
N GLU A 124 7.56 -20.01 -10.57
CA GLU A 124 8.69 -20.96 -10.51
C GLU A 124 8.24 -22.35 -10.01
N SER A 125 7.38 -22.39 -8.98
CA SER A 125 6.86 -23.66 -8.45
C SER A 125 5.93 -24.37 -9.45
N VAL A 126 5.11 -23.63 -10.17
CA VAL A 126 4.21 -24.15 -11.22
C VAL A 126 5.04 -24.67 -12.41
N GLN A 127 6.06 -23.97 -12.83
CA GLN A 127 7.01 -24.44 -13.85
C GLN A 127 7.74 -25.73 -13.40
N GLY A 128 7.96 -25.91 -12.10
CA GLY A 128 8.49 -27.12 -11.49
C GLY A 128 7.48 -28.26 -11.35
N GLY A 129 6.24 -28.11 -11.81
CA GLY A 129 5.21 -29.14 -11.84
C GLY A 129 4.30 -29.19 -10.61
N LEU A 130 4.39 -28.23 -9.69
CA LEU A 130 3.38 -28.11 -8.63
C LEU A 130 2.10 -27.47 -9.16
N SER A 131 0.95 -27.81 -8.55
CA SER A 131 -0.29 -27.08 -8.85
C SER A 131 -0.19 -25.63 -8.38
N MET A 132 -0.97 -24.73 -9.00
CA MET A 132 -1.02 -23.33 -8.63
C MET A 132 -1.55 -23.18 -7.20
N ALA A 133 -2.60 -23.92 -6.84
CA ALA A 133 -3.16 -23.90 -5.49
C ALA A 133 -2.14 -24.30 -4.43
N GLN A 134 -1.42 -25.42 -4.62
CA GLN A 134 -0.35 -25.87 -3.72
C GLN A 134 0.78 -24.82 -3.60
N SER A 135 1.08 -24.14 -4.70
CA SER A 135 2.09 -23.09 -4.71
C SER A 135 1.64 -21.85 -3.96
N MET A 136 0.36 -21.48 -4.06
CA MET A 136 -0.24 -20.35 -3.33
C MET A 136 -0.37 -20.60 -1.82
N GLU A 137 -0.62 -21.85 -1.40
CA GLU A 137 -0.69 -22.23 0.02
C GLU A 137 0.62 -21.97 0.79
N LYS A 138 1.76 -21.90 0.10
CA LYS A 138 3.04 -21.50 0.70
C LYS A 138 3.11 -20.02 1.10
N PHE A 139 2.14 -19.23 0.65
CA PHE A 139 2.08 -17.77 0.88
C PHE A 139 0.76 -17.34 1.55
N PRO A 140 0.37 -17.89 2.72
CA PRO A 140 -0.94 -17.67 3.34
C PRO A 140 -1.18 -16.23 3.78
N LYS A 141 -0.11 -15.46 3.94
CA LYS A 141 -0.19 -14.02 4.21
C LYS A 141 -0.84 -13.24 3.05
N TYR A 142 -0.54 -13.63 1.82
CA TYR A 142 -0.99 -12.97 0.60
C TYR A 142 -2.22 -13.64 0.00
N PHE A 143 -2.23 -14.96 -0.07
CA PHE A 143 -3.32 -15.78 -0.58
C PHE A 143 -4.02 -16.49 0.59
N PRO A 144 -5.23 -16.04 0.99
CA PRO A 144 -5.99 -16.71 2.04
C PRO A 144 -6.29 -18.17 1.67
N PRO A 145 -6.51 -19.07 2.65
CA PRO A 145 -6.88 -20.45 2.37
C PRO A 145 -8.13 -20.58 1.48
N THR A 146 -9.12 -19.69 1.65
CA THR A 146 -10.32 -19.63 0.78
C THR A 146 -9.95 -19.37 -0.67
N TYR A 147 -9.01 -18.45 -0.93
CA TYR A 147 -8.51 -18.16 -2.28
C TYR A 147 -7.87 -19.39 -2.91
N SER A 148 -6.91 -20.00 -2.20
CA SER A 148 -6.20 -21.19 -2.70
C SER A 148 -7.14 -22.36 -2.96
N LYS A 149 -8.18 -22.54 -2.14
CA LYS A 149 -9.19 -23.59 -2.33
C LYS A 149 -10.07 -23.34 -3.56
N MET A 150 -10.45 -22.11 -3.84
CA MET A 150 -11.19 -21.77 -5.08
C MET A 150 -10.32 -22.06 -6.32
N VAL A 151 -9.05 -21.66 -6.27
CA VAL A 151 -8.09 -21.96 -7.35
C VAL A 151 -7.92 -23.47 -7.53
N GLU A 152 -7.83 -24.26 -6.45
CA GLU A 152 -7.74 -25.72 -6.50
C GLU A 152 -8.92 -26.34 -7.25
N ILE A 153 -10.13 -25.87 -6.94
CA ILE A 153 -11.36 -26.34 -7.64
C ILE A 153 -11.26 -26.02 -9.13
N GLY A 154 -10.88 -24.79 -9.49
CA GLY A 154 -10.73 -24.39 -10.89
C GLY A 154 -9.67 -25.19 -11.65
N GLU A 155 -8.55 -25.53 -11.01
CA GLU A 155 -7.52 -26.40 -11.59
C GLU A 155 -8.03 -27.83 -11.81
N GLN A 156 -8.72 -28.41 -10.81
CA GLN A 156 -9.23 -29.77 -10.88
C GLN A 156 -10.35 -29.95 -11.91
N THR A 157 -11.18 -28.94 -12.09
CA THR A 157 -12.31 -28.96 -13.03
C THR A 157 -11.91 -28.49 -14.43
N GLY A 158 -10.71 -27.95 -14.61
CA GLY A 158 -10.27 -27.36 -15.87
C GLY A 158 -10.96 -26.04 -16.22
N SER A 159 -11.67 -25.41 -15.25
CA SER A 159 -12.41 -24.15 -15.41
C SER A 159 -11.75 -23.01 -14.65
N LEU A 160 -10.41 -22.93 -14.70
CA LEU A 160 -9.63 -21.98 -13.91
C LEU A 160 -9.98 -20.52 -14.21
N SER A 161 -10.19 -20.15 -15.48
CA SER A 161 -10.56 -18.80 -15.89
C SER A 161 -11.91 -18.37 -15.29
N GLU A 162 -12.93 -19.21 -15.40
CA GLU A 162 -14.28 -18.95 -14.85
C GLU A 162 -14.22 -18.83 -13.31
N THR A 163 -13.47 -19.74 -12.67
CA THR A 163 -13.27 -19.69 -11.21
C THR A 163 -12.58 -18.41 -10.77
N LEU A 164 -11.59 -17.95 -11.52
CA LEU A 164 -10.88 -16.70 -11.22
C LEU A 164 -11.76 -15.46 -11.41
N LEU A 165 -12.69 -15.45 -12.38
CA LEU A 165 -13.69 -14.38 -12.51
C LEU A 165 -14.62 -14.35 -11.30
N TYR A 166 -15.10 -15.52 -10.85
CA TYR A 166 -15.90 -15.60 -9.62
C TYR A 166 -15.12 -15.10 -8.38
N VAL A 167 -13.84 -15.46 -8.28
CA VAL A 167 -12.95 -14.99 -7.21
C VAL A 167 -12.75 -13.47 -7.29
N HIS A 168 -12.64 -12.92 -8.51
CA HIS A 168 -12.58 -11.47 -8.72
C HIS A 168 -13.81 -10.77 -8.14
N GLU A 169 -15.02 -11.22 -8.50
CA GLU A 169 -16.28 -10.67 -8.01
C GLU A 169 -16.36 -10.75 -6.47
N PHE A 170 -16.08 -11.93 -5.91
CA PHE A 170 -16.10 -12.17 -4.47
C PHE A 170 -15.21 -11.18 -3.71
N TYR A 171 -13.96 -10.97 -4.15
CA TYR A 171 -13.04 -10.04 -3.48
C TYR A 171 -13.26 -8.57 -3.84
N ALA A 172 -14.04 -8.27 -4.87
CA ALA A 172 -14.43 -6.90 -5.20
C ALA A 172 -15.57 -6.38 -4.29
N GLU A 173 -16.40 -7.29 -3.74
CA GLU A 173 -17.52 -6.95 -2.87
C GLU A 173 -17.16 -6.91 -1.38
N GLU A 174 -16.02 -7.51 -0.95
CA GLU A 174 -15.53 -7.51 0.42
C GLU A 174 -14.64 -6.28 0.75
#